data_402ccdbf5b87e7f124c34e3645db8a0d
#
_entry.id   402ccdbf5b87e7f124c34e3645db8a0d
#
_cell.length_a   1.000
_cell.length_b   1.000
_cell.length_c   1.000
_cell.angle_alpha   90.00
_cell.angle_beta   90.00
_cell.angle_gamma   90.00
#
_symmetry.space_group_name_H-M   'P 1'
#
loop_
_entity.id
_entity.type
_entity.pdbx_description
1 polymer ?
#
loop_
_entity_poly.entity_id
_entity_poly.type
_entity_poly.pdbx_seq_one_letter_code
_entity_poly.pdbx_strand_id
1 'polypeptide(L)'
;MGSEMCIRDSDNTGKSVNGTSAGTDEETYTAYLEDRLNRTLSQIEGAGEVKVMITLKSSAEKVLDKDTESDQETVTEEDSQGGTRQSSKTSKKENTVYRTDSESNSQGSGSPYVSKELSPKIEGVVVIADGGENAVVKENISSAVQALFDIEPHKIRIMKKQTN
;
A
#
# COMPACT_ATOMS: atom_id res chain seq x y z
N MET A 1 -25.28 -49.16 32.26
CA MET A 1 -24.40 -48.05 32.64
C MET A 1 -24.01 -47.31 31.37
N GLY A 2 -24.81 -46.35 31.05
CA GLY A 2 -24.68 -45.58 29.81
C GLY A 2 -23.77 -44.38 29.97
N SER A 3 -22.76 -44.30 29.12
CA SER A 3 -22.05 -43.05 28.89
C SER A 3 -22.65 -42.38 27.67
N GLU A 4 -23.52 -41.41 27.89
CA GLU A 4 -24.04 -40.62 26.82
C GLU A 4 -23.13 -39.44 26.55
N MET A 5 -22.44 -39.53 25.42
CA MET A 5 -21.56 -38.50 24.87
C MET A 5 -22.46 -37.51 24.14
N CYS A 6 -22.73 -36.35 24.76
CA CYS A 6 -23.38 -35.24 24.09
C CYS A 6 -22.38 -34.58 23.12
N ILE A 7 -22.57 -34.88 21.84
CA ILE A 7 -21.97 -34.10 20.74
C ILE A 7 -22.77 -32.81 20.64
N ARG A 8 -22.13 -31.70 20.97
CA ARG A 8 -22.65 -30.37 20.75
C ARG A 8 -22.37 -29.97 19.33
N ASP A 9 -23.35 -30.03 18.48
CA ASP A 9 -23.33 -29.39 17.16
C ASP A 9 -23.14 -27.89 17.36
N SER A 10 -22.03 -27.39 16.91
CA SER A 10 -21.80 -25.97 16.75
C SER A 10 -22.38 -25.54 15.42
N ASP A 11 -23.55 -24.91 15.47
CA ASP A 11 -24.13 -24.18 14.36
C ASP A 11 -23.10 -23.13 13.86
N ASN A 12 -22.46 -23.45 12.75
CA ASN A 12 -21.69 -22.51 11.97
C ASN A 12 -22.65 -21.67 11.13
N THR A 13 -23.19 -20.61 11.74
CA THR A 13 -23.94 -19.60 11.02
C THR A 13 -22.99 -18.86 10.10
N GLY A 14 -22.98 -19.27 8.84
CA GLY A 14 -22.24 -18.61 7.76
C GLY A 14 -22.65 -17.15 7.62
N LYS A 15 -21.90 -16.26 8.23
CA LYS A 15 -21.98 -14.83 7.94
C LYS A 15 -21.24 -14.58 6.64
N SER A 16 -22.02 -14.53 5.56
CA SER A 16 -21.57 -14.04 4.26
C SER A 16 -21.13 -12.58 4.43
N VAL A 17 -19.84 -12.35 4.56
CA VAL A 17 -19.24 -11.03 4.41
C VAL A 17 -18.95 -10.82 2.93
N ASN A 18 -19.95 -10.32 2.24
CA ASN A 18 -19.78 -9.75 0.90
C ASN A 18 -19.32 -8.30 1.09
N GLY A 19 -18.14 -7.97 0.59
CA GLY A 19 -17.76 -6.57 0.44
C GLY A 19 -16.40 -6.18 1.02
N THR A 20 -15.48 -5.88 0.14
CA THR A 20 -14.28 -5.05 0.29
C THR A 20 -13.05 -5.74 0.86
N SER A 21 -12.43 -6.57 0.04
CA SER A 21 -11.14 -7.21 0.33
C SER A 21 -9.93 -6.25 0.41
N ALA A 22 -10.08 -5.00 -0.02
CA ALA A 22 -8.97 -4.06 -0.07
C ALA A 22 -8.52 -3.52 1.30
N GLY A 23 -9.46 -3.38 2.25
CA GLY A 23 -9.14 -2.89 3.60
C GLY A 23 -8.47 -3.93 4.50
N THR A 24 -8.79 -5.21 4.32
CA THR A 24 -8.31 -6.30 5.18
C THR A 24 -6.83 -6.61 4.94
N ASP A 25 -6.38 -6.52 3.70
CA ASP A 25 -4.98 -6.80 3.34
C ASP A 25 -4.04 -5.69 3.82
N GLU A 26 -4.48 -4.44 3.75
CA GLU A 26 -3.74 -3.28 4.21
C GLU A 26 -3.62 -3.24 5.74
N GLU A 27 -4.71 -3.50 6.47
CA GLU A 27 -4.70 -3.60 7.93
C GLU A 27 -3.81 -4.74 8.41
N THR A 28 -3.87 -5.90 7.76
CA THR A 28 -3.05 -7.05 8.08
C THR A 28 -1.56 -6.76 7.84
N TYR A 29 -1.24 -6.10 6.73
CA TYR A 29 0.12 -5.70 6.41
C TYR A 29 0.68 -4.69 7.43
N THR A 30 -0.11 -3.68 7.79
CA THR A 30 0.26 -2.68 8.78
C THR A 30 0.50 -3.32 10.15
N ALA A 31 -0.41 -4.16 10.62
CA ALA A 31 -0.28 -4.88 11.88
C ALA A 31 0.98 -5.79 11.91
N TYR A 32 1.29 -6.44 10.81
CA TYR A 32 2.51 -7.25 10.69
C TYR A 32 3.79 -6.40 10.81
N LEU A 33 3.81 -5.23 10.17
CA LEU A 33 4.96 -4.31 10.27
C LEU A 33 5.11 -3.75 11.69
N GLU A 34 4.01 -3.36 12.32
CA GLU A 34 3.99 -2.85 13.68
C GLU A 34 4.51 -3.88 14.69
N ASP A 35 4.05 -5.13 14.61
CA ASP A 35 4.50 -6.21 15.49
C ASP A 35 5.99 -6.51 15.31
N ARG A 36 6.46 -6.54 14.07
CA ARG A 36 7.88 -6.75 13.77
C ARG A 36 8.75 -5.61 14.29
N LEU A 37 8.29 -4.36 14.13
CA LEU A 37 8.99 -3.19 14.67
C LEU A 37 8.99 -3.17 16.19
N ASN A 38 7.87 -3.47 16.84
CA ASN A 38 7.77 -3.56 18.30
C ASN A 38 8.83 -4.50 18.87
N ARG A 39 8.98 -5.68 18.28
CA ARG A 39 9.98 -6.68 18.72
C ARG A 39 11.42 -6.23 18.47
N THR A 40 11.67 -5.58 17.33
CA THR A 40 13.02 -5.15 16.98
C THR A 40 13.45 -3.93 17.80
N LEU A 41 12.59 -2.94 17.95
CA LEU A 41 12.92 -1.71 18.67
C LEU A 41 13.01 -1.90 20.19
N SER A 42 12.25 -2.85 20.75
CA SER A 42 12.37 -3.18 22.18
C SER A 42 13.71 -3.84 22.55
N GLN A 43 14.51 -4.28 21.59
CA GLN A 43 15.86 -4.79 21.83
C GLN A 43 16.92 -3.69 21.88
N ILE A 44 16.56 -2.44 21.58
CA ILE A 44 17.48 -1.30 21.72
C ILE A 44 17.71 -1.04 23.19
N GLU A 45 18.97 -0.94 23.59
CA GLU A 45 19.35 -0.67 24.97
C GLU A 45 18.70 0.63 25.48
N GLY A 46 18.00 0.53 26.60
CA GLY A 46 17.29 1.66 27.19
C GLY A 46 15.92 1.99 26.58
N ALA A 47 15.49 1.32 25.51
CA ALA A 47 14.17 1.54 24.93
C ALA A 47 13.03 1.00 25.79
N GLY A 48 13.25 -0.15 26.44
CA GLY A 48 12.24 -0.84 27.23
C GLY A 48 11.09 -1.40 26.38
N GLU A 49 9.89 -1.36 26.91
CA GLU A 49 8.70 -1.73 26.13
C GLU A 49 8.39 -0.68 25.08
N VAL A 50 8.27 -1.12 23.84
CA VAL A 50 8.01 -0.26 22.69
C VAL A 50 6.68 -0.62 22.05
N LYS A 51 5.90 0.40 21.71
CA LYS A 51 4.68 0.26 20.92
C LYS A 51 4.75 1.18 19.71
N VAL A 52 4.54 0.62 18.53
CA VAL A 52 4.62 1.35 17.25
C VAL A 52 3.24 1.42 16.62
N MET A 53 2.95 2.54 16.00
CA MET A 53 1.78 2.76 15.14
C MET A 53 2.26 3.32 13.80
N ILE A 54 1.81 2.71 12.72
CA ILE A 54 2.18 3.07 11.35
C ILE A 54 0.94 3.61 10.61
N THR A 55 1.11 4.71 9.90
CA THR A 55 0.09 5.26 9.01
C THR A 55 0.59 5.17 7.58
N LEU A 56 -0.26 4.63 6.69
CA LEU A 56 0.04 4.51 5.26
C LEU A 56 -0.46 5.74 4.50
N LYS A 57 0.29 6.16 3.51
CA LYS A 57 -0.06 7.29 2.63
C LYS A 57 -1.08 6.91 1.58
N SER A 58 -0.93 5.71 1.04
CA SER A 58 -1.80 5.18 -0.01
C SER A 58 -1.90 3.66 0.14
N SER A 59 -3.07 3.15 -0.16
CA SER A 59 -3.29 1.71 -0.32
C SER A 59 -2.41 1.14 -1.44
N ALA A 60 -2.29 -0.19 -1.47
CA ALA A 60 -1.65 -0.88 -2.58
C ALA A 60 -2.30 -0.47 -3.91
N GLU A 61 -1.52 0.13 -4.79
CA GLU A 61 -1.99 0.58 -6.09
C GLU A 61 -1.70 -0.48 -7.15
N LYS A 62 -2.75 -0.95 -7.81
CA LYS A 62 -2.65 -1.86 -8.95
C LYS A 62 -2.49 -1.05 -10.21
N VAL A 63 -1.31 -1.10 -10.81
CA VAL A 63 -1.06 -0.47 -12.10
C VAL A 63 -1.55 -1.40 -13.20
N LEU A 64 -2.59 -0.96 -13.88
CA LEU A 64 -3.14 -1.65 -15.04
C LEU A 64 -2.26 -1.37 -16.26
N ASP A 65 -2.01 -2.40 -17.06
CA ASP A 65 -1.34 -2.22 -18.33
C ASP A 65 -2.29 -1.55 -19.31
N LYS A 66 -1.85 -0.42 -19.88
CA LYS A 66 -2.60 0.34 -20.87
C LYS A 66 -1.78 0.44 -22.14
N ASP A 67 -2.36 -0.02 -23.25
CA ASP A 67 -1.81 0.28 -24.56
C ASP A 67 -2.10 1.76 -24.88
N THR A 68 -1.02 2.51 -25.07
CA THR A 68 -1.08 3.92 -25.43
C THR A 68 -0.70 4.05 -26.89
N GLU A 69 -1.66 4.33 -27.74
CA GLU A 69 -1.46 4.70 -29.13
C GLU A 69 -1.37 6.23 -29.21
N SER A 70 -0.23 6.73 -29.64
CA SER A 70 0.03 8.16 -29.76
C SER A 70 0.31 8.53 -31.21
N ASP A 71 -0.63 9.18 -31.84
CA ASP A 71 -0.48 9.74 -33.17
C ASP A 71 -0.17 11.24 -33.07
N GLN A 72 0.95 11.61 -33.64
CA GLN A 72 1.36 13.01 -33.75
C GLN A 72 1.40 13.40 -35.23
N GLU A 73 0.48 14.23 -35.64
CA GLU A 73 0.44 14.81 -36.98
C GLU A 73 0.93 16.25 -36.92
N THR A 74 2.01 16.53 -37.62
CA THR A 74 2.56 17.88 -37.76
C THR A 74 2.39 18.34 -39.20
N VAL A 75 1.54 19.32 -39.40
CA VAL A 75 1.33 19.95 -40.70
C VAL A 75 2.03 21.30 -40.73
N THR A 76 2.96 21.45 -41.65
CA THR A 76 3.62 22.72 -41.92
C THR A 76 3.13 23.27 -43.24
N GLU A 77 2.45 24.39 -43.18
CA GLU A 77 1.97 25.11 -44.36
C GLU A 77 2.87 26.33 -44.62
N GLU A 78 3.41 26.41 -45.79
CA GLU A 78 4.20 27.56 -46.26
C GLU A 78 3.33 28.39 -47.21
N ASP A 79 3.07 29.62 -46.85
CA ASP A 79 2.31 30.55 -47.71
C ASP A 79 3.27 31.25 -48.69
N SER A 80 2.80 31.47 -49.91
CA SER A 80 3.55 32.11 -51.00
C SER A 80 4.07 33.52 -50.71
N GLN A 81 3.74 34.08 -49.55
CA GLN A 81 4.23 35.36 -49.04
C GLN A 81 5.22 35.25 -47.87
N GLY A 82 5.76 34.07 -47.61
CA GLY A 82 6.81 33.86 -46.61
C GLY A 82 6.31 33.63 -45.17
N GLY A 83 5.02 33.39 -44.97
CA GLY A 83 4.46 33.01 -43.69
C GLY A 83 4.47 31.49 -43.50
N THR A 84 5.10 31.01 -42.39
CA THR A 84 5.07 29.59 -42.03
C THR A 84 4.07 29.38 -40.92
N ARG A 85 3.07 28.53 -41.13
CA ARG A 85 2.11 28.09 -40.11
C ARG A 85 2.35 26.65 -39.78
N GLN A 86 2.69 26.39 -38.52
CA GLN A 86 2.87 25.04 -38.00
C GLN A 86 1.68 24.67 -37.14
N SER A 87 0.97 23.61 -37.51
CA SER A 87 -0.12 23.05 -36.73
C SER A 87 0.28 21.64 -36.27
N SER A 88 0.29 21.41 -34.96
CA SER A 88 0.55 20.11 -34.36
C SER A 88 -0.73 19.59 -33.70
N LYS A 89 -1.20 18.44 -34.13
CA LYS A 89 -2.32 17.72 -33.55
C LYS A 89 -1.83 16.42 -32.94
N THR A 90 -1.97 16.32 -31.62
CA THR A 90 -1.63 15.10 -30.88
C THR A 90 -2.90 14.39 -30.46
N SER A 91 -3.08 13.15 -30.89
CA SER A 91 -4.17 12.29 -30.46
C SER A 91 -3.59 11.15 -29.60
N LYS A 92 -4.04 11.04 -28.36
CA LYS A 92 -3.70 9.93 -27.49
C LYS A 92 -4.94 9.07 -27.27
N LYS A 93 -4.81 7.77 -27.54
CA LYS A 93 -5.83 6.77 -27.27
C LYS A 93 -5.27 5.76 -26.29
N GLU A 94 -5.87 5.67 -25.11
CA GLU A 94 -5.51 4.73 -24.08
C GLU A 94 -6.55 3.59 -24.05
N ASN A 95 -6.10 2.36 -24.24
CA ASN A 95 -6.92 1.16 -24.12
C ASN A 95 -6.39 0.32 -22.95
N THR A 96 -7.27 -0.08 -22.05
CA THR A 96 -6.91 -1.02 -20.98
C THR A 96 -6.80 -2.43 -21.54
N VAL A 97 -5.68 -3.11 -21.29
CA VAL A 97 -5.47 -4.50 -21.69
C VAL A 97 -6.22 -5.42 -20.75
N TYR A 98 -7.08 -6.26 -21.29
CA TYR A 98 -7.81 -7.28 -20.53
C TYR A 98 -7.19 -8.66 -20.77
N ARG A 99 -7.10 -9.45 -19.71
CA ARG A 99 -6.68 -10.85 -19.82
C ARG A 99 -7.80 -11.65 -20.44
N THR A 100 -7.55 -12.19 -21.61
CA THR A 100 -8.47 -13.13 -22.25
C THR A 100 -8.03 -14.54 -21.86
N ASP A 101 -8.67 -15.11 -20.83
CA ASP A 101 -8.50 -16.52 -20.53
C ASP A 101 -9.21 -17.33 -21.62
N SER A 102 -8.42 -18.13 -22.34
CA SER A 102 -8.82 -18.84 -23.56
C SER A 102 -9.86 -19.96 -23.36
N GLU A 103 -10.41 -20.13 -22.17
CA GLU A 103 -11.33 -21.23 -21.86
C GLU A 103 -12.78 -20.83 -21.51
N SER A 104 -13.12 -19.56 -21.46
CA SER A 104 -14.51 -19.16 -21.24
C SER A 104 -15.04 -18.36 -22.42
N ASN A 105 -15.88 -19.00 -23.19
CA ASN A 105 -16.68 -18.44 -24.29
C ASN A 105 -17.76 -17.47 -23.76
N SER A 106 -17.38 -16.54 -22.89
CA SER A 106 -18.26 -15.52 -22.31
C SER A 106 -17.75 -14.15 -22.76
N GLN A 107 -18.48 -13.57 -23.65
CA GLN A 107 -18.33 -12.25 -24.21
C GLN A 107 -18.30 -11.19 -23.06
N GLY A 108 -17.13 -10.58 -22.78
CA GLY A 108 -17.06 -9.30 -22.09
C GLY A 108 -16.67 -9.28 -20.61
N SER A 109 -16.17 -10.37 -20.00
CA SER A 109 -15.76 -10.37 -18.60
C SER A 109 -14.27 -10.67 -18.40
N GLY A 110 -13.41 -10.00 -19.15
CA GLY A 110 -11.96 -10.06 -18.90
C GLY A 110 -11.61 -9.18 -17.69
N SER A 111 -10.88 -9.74 -16.73
CA SER A 111 -10.27 -8.91 -15.67
C SER A 111 -9.12 -8.10 -16.27
N PRO A 112 -8.95 -6.81 -15.88
CA PRO A 112 -7.82 -6.01 -16.36
C PRO A 112 -6.49 -6.67 -15.98
N TYR A 113 -5.54 -6.66 -16.92
CA TYR A 113 -4.21 -7.16 -16.64
C TYR A 113 -3.48 -6.22 -15.69
N VAL A 114 -3.16 -6.70 -14.49
CA VAL A 114 -2.38 -5.96 -13.51
C VAL A 114 -0.90 -6.17 -13.82
N SER A 115 -0.25 -5.14 -14.36
CA SER A 115 1.16 -5.17 -14.72
C SER A 115 2.07 -5.10 -13.49
N LYS A 116 1.68 -4.31 -12.50
CA LYS A 116 2.46 -4.08 -11.29
C LYS A 116 1.56 -3.74 -10.10
N GLU A 117 1.85 -4.36 -8.99
CA GLU A 117 1.26 -3.99 -7.69
C GLU A 117 2.31 -3.21 -6.88
N LEU A 118 1.99 -1.97 -6.56
CA LEU A 118 2.87 -1.13 -5.76
C LEU A 118 2.56 -1.37 -4.28
N SER A 119 3.63 -1.62 -3.50
CA SER A 119 3.50 -1.72 -2.05
C SER A 119 3.06 -0.37 -1.45
N PRO A 120 2.21 -0.39 -0.41
CA PRO A 120 1.80 0.83 0.28
C PRO A 120 2.99 1.62 0.80
N LYS A 121 2.95 2.94 0.67
CA LYS A 121 3.99 3.83 1.22
C LYS A 121 3.60 4.27 2.62
N ILE A 122 4.57 4.28 3.53
CA ILE A 122 4.38 4.75 4.89
C ILE A 122 4.37 6.29 4.89
N GLU A 123 3.35 6.89 5.51
CA GLU A 123 3.23 8.34 5.68
C GLU A 123 3.88 8.82 6.96
N GLY A 124 3.72 8.06 8.05
CA GLY A 124 4.26 8.42 9.34
C GLY A 124 4.33 7.26 10.30
N VAL A 125 5.18 7.40 11.31
CA VAL A 125 5.39 6.42 12.37
C VAL A 125 5.38 7.12 13.72
N VAL A 126 4.60 6.59 14.65
CA VAL A 126 4.58 7.00 16.04
C VAL A 126 5.11 5.86 16.89
N VAL A 127 6.11 6.14 17.72
CA VAL A 127 6.75 5.18 18.63
C VAL A 127 6.56 5.63 20.05
N ILE A 128 6.02 4.77 20.88
CA ILE A 128 5.90 4.99 22.33
C ILE A 128 6.83 3.99 23.00
N ALA A 129 7.83 4.47 23.73
CA ALA A 129 8.85 3.66 24.39
C ALA A 129 9.04 4.09 25.85
N ASP A 130 9.38 3.15 26.72
CA ASP A 130 9.70 3.48 28.13
C ASP A 130 10.87 4.46 28.21
N GLY A 131 11.92 4.23 27.40
CA GLY A 131 13.08 5.11 27.27
C GLY A 131 12.89 6.30 26.33
N GLY A 132 11.67 6.58 25.89
CA GLY A 132 11.35 7.65 24.94
C GLY A 132 11.68 9.08 25.40
N GLU A 133 12.18 9.27 26.61
CA GLU A 133 12.71 10.53 27.14
C GLU A 133 14.21 10.70 26.83
N ASN A 134 14.95 9.61 26.72
CA ASN A 134 16.39 9.63 26.48
C ASN A 134 16.70 10.02 25.04
N ALA A 135 17.55 11.04 24.86
CA ALA A 135 17.93 11.53 23.55
C ALA A 135 18.63 10.47 22.67
N VAL A 136 19.50 9.65 23.28
CA VAL A 136 20.22 8.57 22.58
C VAL A 136 19.26 7.50 22.07
N VAL A 137 18.28 7.11 22.91
CA VAL A 137 17.26 6.14 22.54
C VAL A 137 16.39 6.67 21.39
N LYS A 138 16.00 7.95 21.46
CA LYS A 138 15.25 8.62 20.37
C LYS A 138 16.02 8.60 19.06
N GLU A 139 17.30 8.95 19.10
CA GLU A 139 18.16 8.97 17.91
C GLU A 139 18.31 7.58 17.30
N ASN A 140 18.56 6.57 18.13
CA ASN A 140 18.69 5.19 17.67
C ASN A 140 17.38 4.65 17.05
N ILE A 141 16.25 4.89 17.70
CA ILE A 141 14.93 4.50 17.16
C ILE A 141 14.63 5.24 15.86
N SER A 142 14.88 6.56 15.81
CA SER A 142 14.65 7.35 14.61
C SER A 142 15.50 6.88 13.45
N SER A 143 16.80 6.64 13.67
CA SER A 143 17.70 6.13 12.66
C SER A 143 17.32 4.74 12.16
N ALA A 144 16.88 3.86 13.04
CA ALA A 144 16.41 2.52 12.68
C ALA A 144 15.17 2.58 11.79
N VAL A 145 14.17 3.40 12.16
CA VAL A 145 12.94 3.57 11.38
C VAL A 145 13.21 4.20 10.02
N GLN A 146 14.08 5.21 9.95
CA GLN A 146 14.50 5.83 8.70
C GLN A 146 15.20 4.84 7.76
N ALA A 147 16.11 4.04 8.28
CA ALA A 147 16.82 3.03 7.50
C ALA A 147 15.91 1.93 6.94
N LEU A 148 14.81 1.60 7.64
CA LEU A 148 13.88 0.56 7.22
C LEU A 148 12.86 1.04 6.18
N PHE A 149 12.41 2.28 6.28
CA PHE A 149 11.25 2.77 5.52
C PHE A 149 11.53 3.96 4.61
N ASP A 150 12.76 4.48 4.62
CA ASP A 150 13.15 5.66 3.83
C ASP A 150 12.19 6.85 4.03
N ILE A 151 11.81 7.09 5.29
CA ILE A 151 10.94 8.20 5.67
C ILE A 151 11.72 9.34 6.33
N GLU A 152 11.21 10.56 6.15
CA GLU A 152 11.84 11.75 6.68
C GLU A 152 11.71 11.83 8.21
N PRO A 153 12.74 12.34 8.91
CA PRO A 153 12.75 12.41 10.38
C PRO A 153 11.54 13.12 11.00
N HIS A 154 11.00 14.12 10.32
CA HIS A 154 9.86 14.89 10.82
C HIS A 154 8.54 14.10 10.82
N LYS A 155 8.48 12.98 10.10
CA LYS A 155 7.34 12.05 10.07
C LYS A 155 7.43 10.95 11.12
N ILE A 156 8.51 10.94 11.91
CA ILE A 156 8.72 10.01 13.00
C ILE A 156 8.52 10.77 14.31
N ARG A 157 7.62 10.27 15.17
CA ARG A 157 7.42 10.80 16.52
C ARG A 157 7.70 9.74 17.56
N ILE A 158 8.61 10.08 18.48
CA ILE A 158 8.97 9.20 19.58
C ILE A 158 8.54 9.87 20.87
N MET A 159 7.77 9.16 21.67
CA MET A 159 7.20 9.64 22.91
C MET A 159 7.52 8.68 24.06
N LYS A 160 7.58 9.21 25.28
CA LYS A 160 7.70 8.40 26.48
C LYS A 160 6.38 7.71 26.78
N LYS A 161 6.46 6.43 27.14
CA LYS A 161 5.32 5.70 27.66
C LYS A 161 4.90 6.26 29.01
N GLN A 162 3.60 6.40 29.20
CA GLN A 162 3.05 6.79 30.51
C GLN A 162 3.23 5.61 31.48
N THR A 163 3.95 5.87 32.55
CA THR A 163 4.06 4.91 33.65
C THR A 163 2.88 5.18 34.60
N ASN A 164 2.02 4.19 34.72
CA ASN A 164 0.86 4.26 35.63
C ASN A 164 1.24 3.67 37.01
#